data_e4b74677a90a953a122f4780a901afbd
#
_entry.id   e4b74677a90a953a122f4780a901afbd
#
_cell.length_a   1.000
_cell.length_b   1.000
_cell.length_c   1.000
_cell.angle_alpha   90.00
_cell.angle_beta   90.00
_cell.angle_gamma   90.00
#
_symmetry.space_group_name_H-M   'P 1'
#
loop_
_entity.id
_entity.type
_entity.pdbx_description
1 polymer ?
#
loop_
_entity_poly.entity_id
_entity_poly.type
_entity_poly.pdbx_seq_one_letter_code
_entity_poly.pdbx_strand_id
1 'polypeptide(L)'
;AGRDASRAFATGDFSPAGLVDDVSALTPSELLAIHGWLSFYRDNYEPVGKLVGRYYDEDGAPTEALRQAEAAIEEALKLQAESEQRKQQFPPCNSEWSSAKGTRFWCSKQSGGVSRDWAGVPRKLYRPGSKESQCVCVRSTGPPWGQPPSSQHRARGDLDNPHLQEYEGCHPLAEQCVL
;
A
#
# COMPACT_ATOMS: atom_id res chain seq x y z
N ALA A 1 -29.95 -3.26 -23.59
CA ALA A 1 -28.64 -3.85 -23.82
C ALA A 1 -27.63 -3.25 -22.85
N GLY A 2 -26.90 -4.08 -22.13
CA GLY A 2 -25.89 -3.65 -21.14
C GLY A 2 -24.77 -2.82 -21.78
N ARG A 3 -24.29 -1.83 -21.03
CA ARG A 3 -23.06 -1.09 -21.32
C ARG A 3 -21.94 -1.64 -20.46
N ASP A 4 -20.73 -1.65 -20.98
CA ASP A 4 -19.55 -1.83 -20.15
C ASP A 4 -19.41 -0.60 -19.24
N ALA A 5 -19.25 -0.84 -17.96
CA ALA A 5 -19.11 0.20 -16.95
C ALA A 5 -17.84 0.02 -16.10
N SER A 6 -16.85 -0.72 -16.61
CA SER A 6 -15.63 -1.04 -15.88
C SER A 6 -14.94 0.21 -15.32
N ARG A 7 -14.81 1.26 -16.14
CA ARG A 7 -14.25 2.54 -15.70
C ARG A 7 -15.09 3.20 -14.60
N ALA A 8 -16.42 3.20 -14.74
CA ALA A 8 -17.32 3.81 -13.77
C ALA A 8 -17.24 3.16 -12.40
N PHE A 9 -17.11 1.83 -12.33
CA PHE A 9 -16.94 1.11 -11.07
C PHE A 9 -15.60 1.38 -10.38
N ALA A 10 -14.57 1.76 -11.13
CA ALA A 10 -13.28 2.13 -10.56
C ALA A 10 -13.24 3.59 -10.10
N THR A 11 -13.83 4.51 -10.90
CA THR A 11 -13.74 5.96 -10.69
C THR A 11 -14.90 6.56 -9.90
N GLY A 12 -16.03 5.86 -9.85
CA GLY A 12 -17.30 6.40 -9.32
C GLY A 12 -18.03 7.33 -10.28
N ASP A 13 -17.53 7.52 -11.51
CA ASP A 13 -18.17 8.36 -12.53
C ASP A 13 -19.13 7.56 -13.38
N PHE A 14 -20.43 7.65 -13.06
CA PHE A 14 -21.52 7.02 -13.82
C PHE A 14 -22.14 7.92 -14.88
N SER A 15 -21.50 9.03 -15.24
CA SER A 15 -21.86 9.83 -16.40
C SER A 15 -21.61 9.08 -17.72
N PRO A 16 -22.16 9.54 -18.86
CA PRO A 16 -21.85 8.93 -20.16
C PRO A 16 -20.35 8.83 -20.48
N ALA A 17 -19.53 9.72 -19.94
CA ALA A 17 -18.08 9.71 -20.11
C ALA A 17 -17.39 8.61 -19.28
N GLY A 18 -17.94 8.26 -18.13
CA GLY A 18 -17.44 7.18 -17.26
C GLY A 18 -17.93 5.79 -17.64
N LEU A 19 -19.11 5.71 -18.30
CA LEU A 19 -19.71 4.43 -18.73
C LEU A 19 -19.05 3.88 -20.01
N VAL A 20 -17.76 3.61 -19.93
CA VAL A 20 -16.91 3.11 -21.00
C VAL A 20 -16.04 1.95 -20.54
N ASP A 21 -15.53 1.19 -21.48
CA ASP A 21 -14.65 0.04 -21.29
C ASP A 21 -13.16 0.41 -21.21
N ASP A 22 -12.79 1.65 -21.50
CA ASP A 22 -11.41 2.11 -21.53
C ASP A 22 -10.85 2.32 -20.13
N VAL A 23 -9.88 1.48 -19.76
CA VAL A 23 -9.18 1.52 -18.47
C VAL A 23 -7.74 2.04 -18.58
N SER A 24 -7.31 2.51 -19.75
CA SER A 24 -5.91 2.87 -20.04
C SER A 24 -5.36 4.02 -19.22
N ALA A 25 -6.22 4.91 -18.73
CA ALA A 25 -5.83 6.10 -17.96
C ALA A 25 -6.11 5.97 -16.46
N LEU A 26 -6.41 4.77 -15.97
CA LEU A 26 -6.70 4.53 -14.56
C LEU A 26 -5.41 4.47 -13.73
N THR A 27 -5.50 4.96 -12.50
CA THR A 27 -4.44 4.84 -11.50
C THR A 27 -4.24 3.39 -11.07
N PRO A 28 -3.09 3.02 -10.48
CA PRO A 28 -2.87 1.69 -9.94
C PRO A 28 -3.96 1.23 -8.96
N SER A 29 -4.44 2.10 -8.09
CA SER A 29 -5.50 1.78 -7.13
C SER A 29 -6.85 1.51 -7.81
N GLU A 30 -7.19 2.25 -8.85
CA GLU A 30 -8.41 2.04 -9.65
C GLU A 30 -8.33 0.74 -10.46
N LEU A 31 -7.16 0.41 -11.02
CA LEU A 31 -6.93 -0.88 -11.70
C LEU A 31 -7.07 -2.07 -10.74
N LEU A 32 -6.57 -1.93 -9.50
CA LEU A 32 -6.74 -2.95 -8.47
C LEU A 32 -8.21 -3.14 -8.07
N ALA A 33 -9.00 -2.07 -8.06
CA ALA A 33 -10.45 -2.16 -7.84
C ALA A 33 -11.14 -2.99 -8.93
N ILE A 34 -10.80 -2.77 -10.21
CA ILE A 34 -11.31 -3.59 -11.33
C ILE A 34 -10.87 -5.04 -11.20
N HIS A 35 -9.61 -5.29 -10.87
CA HIS A 35 -9.09 -6.62 -10.64
C HIS A 35 -9.84 -7.34 -9.51
N GLY A 36 -10.14 -6.65 -8.43
CA GLY A 36 -10.96 -7.16 -7.33
C GLY A 36 -12.37 -7.56 -7.77
N TRP A 37 -13.03 -6.72 -8.58
CA TRP A 37 -14.33 -7.05 -9.16
C TRP A 37 -14.28 -8.25 -10.09
N LEU A 38 -13.25 -8.35 -10.92
CA LEU A 38 -13.06 -9.49 -11.83
C LEU A 38 -12.88 -10.79 -11.04
N SER A 39 -12.07 -10.77 -9.99
CA SER A 39 -11.89 -11.93 -9.11
C SER A 39 -13.19 -12.31 -8.41
N PHE A 40 -13.92 -11.34 -7.88
CA PHE A 40 -15.22 -11.57 -7.28
C PHE A 40 -16.22 -12.23 -8.25
N TYR A 41 -16.28 -11.77 -9.50
CA TYR A 41 -17.17 -12.38 -10.49
C TYR A 41 -16.74 -13.79 -10.88
N ARG A 42 -15.44 -14.06 -11.00
CA ARG A 42 -14.93 -15.41 -11.28
C ARG A 42 -15.24 -16.40 -10.17
N ASP A 43 -15.21 -15.94 -8.92
CA ASP A 43 -15.44 -16.80 -7.75
C ASP A 43 -16.91 -17.06 -7.47
N ASN A 44 -17.81 -16.16 -7.89
CA ASN A 44 -19.22 -16.21 -7.51
C ASN A 44 -20.19 -16.43 -8.68
N TYR A 45 -19.73 -16.33 -9.92
CA TYR A 45 -20.57 -16.45 -11.12
C TYR A 45 -19.94 -17.36 -12.17
N GLU A 46 -20.80 -18.03 -12.91
CA GLU A 46 -20.38 -18.90 -14.02
C GLU A 46 -20.15 -18.07 -15.28
N PRO A 47 -18.94 -18.14 -15.92
CA PRO A 47 -18.69 -17.40 -17.14
C PRO A 47 -19.48 -17.99 -18.31
N VAL A 48 -20.24 -17.15 -19.00
CA VAL A 48 -21.12 -17.55 -20.12
C VAL A 48 -20.55 -17.21 -21.51
N GLY A 49 -19.47 -16.43 -21.56
CA GLY A 49 -18.82 -16.04 -22.82
C GLY A 49 -17.92 -14.81 -22.68
N LYS A 50 -17.43 -14.37 -23.84
CA LYS A 50 -16.59 -13.18 -23.97
C LYS A 50 -17.30 -12.15 -24.84
N LEU A 51 -17.21 -10.88 -24.48
CA LEU A 51 -17.76 -9.79 -25.28
C LEU A 51 -16.73 -9.36 -26.33
N VAL A 52 -17.12 -9.42 -27.60
CA VAL A 52 -16.32 -8.88 -28.69
C VAL A 52 -16.27 -7.37 -28.62
N GLY A 53 -15.08 -6.79 -28.72
CA GLY A 53 -14.88 -5.35 -28.62
C GLY A 53 -13.44 -4.98 -28.31
N ARG A 54 -13.23 -4.11 -27.33
CA ARG A 54 -11.88 -3.61 -26.98
C ARG A 54 -10.92 -4.70 -26.55
N TYR A 55 -11.37 -5.70 -25.78
CA TYR A 55 -10.51 -6.67 -25.10
C TYR A 55 -10.47 -8.05 -25.78
N TYR A 56 -11.47 -8.39 -26.55
CA TYR A 56 -11.53 -9.62 -27.33
C TYR A 56 -11.98 -9.33 -28.75
N ASP A 57 -11.32 -9.93 -29.72
CA ASP A 57 -11.68 -9.86 -31.14
C ASP A 57 -12.85 -10.81 -31.51
N GLU A 58 -13.21 -10.84 -32.79
CA GLU A 58 -14.31 -11.66 -33.31
C GLU A 58 -14.09 -13.15 -33.11
N ASP A 59 -12.85 -13.61 -33.05
CA ASP A 59 -12.47 -14.99 -32.79
C ASP A 59 -12.39 -15.31 -31.27
N GLY A 60 -12.65 -14.34 -30.42
CA GLY A 60 -12.54 -14.45 -28.97
C GLY A 60 -11.09 -14.46 -28.45
N ALA A 61 -10.14 -14.04 -29.30
CA ALA A 61 -8.73 -13.91 -28.91
C ALA A 61 -8.47 -12.58 -28.18
N PRO A 62 -7.50 -12.56 -27.23
CA PRO A 62 -7.11 -11.36 -26.53
C PRO A 62 -6.55 -10.30 -27.48
N THR A 63 -6.97 -9.06 -27.34
CA THR A 63 -6.43 -7.92 -28.08
C THR A 63 -5.20 -7.33 -27.39
N GLU A 64 -4.50 -6.42 -28.07
CA GLU A 64 -3.41 -5.65 -27.48
C GLU A 64 -3.89 -4.81 -26.28
N ALA A 65 -5.10 -4.25 -26.33
CA ALA A 65 -5.69 -3.51 -25.24
C ALA A 65 -5.86 -4.36 -23.97
N LEU A 66 -6.23 -5.65 -24.11
CA LEU A 66 -6.28 -6.57 -22.98
C LEU A 66 -4.89 -6.84 -22.41
N ARG A 67 -3.89 -7.10 -23.25
CA ARG A 67 -2.51 -7.33 -22.79
C ARG A 67 -1.95 -6.13 -22.04
N GLN A 68 -2.21 -4.92 -22.51
CA GLN A 68 -1.81 -3.69 -21.84
C GLN A 68 -2.52 -3.51 -20.49
N ALA A 69 -3.82 -3.79 -20.41
CA ALA A 69 -4.57 -3.74 -19.16
C ALA A 69 -4.07 -4.77 -18.14
N GLU A 70 -3.81 -5.99 -18.56
CA GLU A 70 -3.26 -7.05 -17.71
C GLU A 70 -1.85 -6.71 -17.20
N ALA A 71 -0.98 -6.16 -18.04
CA ALA A 71 0.36 -5.70 -17.65
C ALA A 71 0.29 -4.55 -16.63
N ALA A 72 -0.63 -3.61 -16.81
CA ALA A 72 -0.84 -2.51 -15.88
C ALA A 72 -1.38 -2.99 -14.52
N ILE A 73 -2.25 -3.99 -14.50
CA ILE A 73 -2.75 -4.63 -13.27
C ILE A 73 -1.62 -5.38 -12.56
N GLU A 74 -0.79 -6.11 -13.29
CA GLU A 74 0.37 -6.82 -12.72
C GLU A 74 1.35 -5.85 -12.05
N GLU A 75 1.66 -4.74 -12.69
CA GLU A 75 2.50 -3.69 -12.10
C GLU A 75 1.84 -3.06 -10.86
N ALA A 76 0.52 -2.83 -10.89
CA ALA A 76 -0.22 -2.32 -9.75
C ALA A 76 -0.20 -3.29 -8.55
N LEU A 77 -0.33 -4.59 -8.79
CA LEU A 77 -0.21 -5.65 -7.77
C LEU A 77 1.20 -5.69 -7.17
N LYS A 78 2.22 -5.54 -7.98
CA LYS A 78 3.61 -5.47 -7.53
C LYS A 78 3.84 -4.26 -6.62
N LEU A 79 3.40 -3.08 -7.03
CA LEU A 79 3.48 -1.86 -6.22
C LEU A 79 2.72 -1.99 -4.90
N GLN A 80 1.57 -2.66 -4.90
CA GLN A 80 0.81 -2.94 -3.68
C GLN A 80 1.59 -3.86 -2.75
N ALA A 81 2.17 -4.94 -3.26
CA ALA A 81 2.97 -5.89 -2.47
C ALA A 81 4.20 -5.21 -1.86
N GLU A 82 4.91 -4.38 -2.62
CA GLU A 82 6.04 -3.59 -2.11
C GLU A 82 5.63 -2.59 -1.03
N SER A 83 4.48 -1.94 -1.21
CA SER A 83 3.92 -1.03 -0.22
C SER A 83 3.57 -1.76 1.08
N GLU A 84 3.00 -2.95 0.98
CA GLU A 84 2.64 -3.76 2.14
C GLU A 84 3.88 -4.27 2.88
N GLN A 85 4.92 -4.71 2.16
CA GLN A 85 6.21 -5.06 2.77
C GLN A 85 6.83 -3.89 3.54
N ARG A 86 6.78 -2.67 2.97
CA ARG A 86 7.28 -1.47 3.67
C ARG A 86 6.49 -1.17 4.94
N LYS A 87 5.17 -1.37 4.94
CA LYS A 87 4.34 -1.23 6.14
C LYS A 87 4.68 -2.27 7.21
N GLN A 88 5.01 -3.49 6.81
CA GLN A 88 5.43 -4.54 7.75
C GLN A 88 6.79 -4.20 8.38
N GLN A 89 7.73 -3.70 7.60
CA GLN A 89 9.05 -3.31 8.10
C GLN A 89 9.00 -2.05 8.96
N PHE A 90 8.32 -1.01 8.47
CA PHE A 90 8.20 0.29 9.11
C PHE A 90 6.73 0.70 9.23
N PRO A 91 5.98 0.10 10.18
CA PRO A 91 4.57 0.45 10.36
C PRO A 91 4.41 1.93 10.71
N PRO A 92 3.39 2.62 10.19
CA PRO A 92 3.09 3.99 10.59
C PRO A 92 2.86 4.11 12.09
N CYS A 93 3.32 5.22 12.70
CA CYS A 93 3.00 5.55 14.08
C CYS A 93 1.50 5.81 14.24
N ASN A 94 1.00 5.64 15.46
CA ASN A 94 -0.21 6.32 15.90
C ASN A 94 0.11 7.80 16.12
N SER A 95 -0.84 8.67 15.87
CA SER A 95 -0.70 10.11 16.11
C SER A 95 -1.98 10.72 16.63
N GLU A 96 -1.83 11.70 17.48
CA GLU A 96 -2.93 12.58 17.91
C GLU A 96 -2.42 14.02 17.96
N TRP A 97 -3.32 14.95 17.69
CA TRP A 97 -3.05 16.37 17.84
C TRP A 97 -4.06 17.01 18.79
N SER A 98 -3.57 17.89 19.65
CA SER A 98 -4.42 18.74 20.46
C SER A 98 -3.85 20.15 20.55
N SER A 99 -4.73 21.16 20.59
CA SER A 99 -4.32 22.55 20.71
C SER A 99 -3.57 22.85 22.03
N ALA A 100 -3.78 22.03 23.06
CA ALA A 100 -3.16 22.20 24.36
C ALA A 100 -1.79 21.51 24.50
N LYS A 101 -1.54 20.41 23.75
CA LYS A 101 -0.37 19.55 23.94
C LYS A 101 0.48 19.37 22.66
N GLY A 102 0.09 19.97 21.52
CA GLY A 102 0.76 19.76 20.25
C GLY A 102 0.49 18.39 19.64
N THR A 103 1.45 17.91 18.89
CA THR A 103 1.38 16.60 18.21
C THR A 103 2.06 15.53 19.06
N ARG A 104 1.38 14.44 19.31
CA ARG A 104 1.93 13.25 19.96
C ARG A 104 1.98 12.11 18.96
N PHE A 105 3.13 11.46 18.87
CA PHE A 105 3.33 10.21 18.13
C PHE A 105 3.65 9.08 19.10
N TRP A 106 3.13 7.89 18.83
CA TRP A 106 3.51 6.71 19.63
C TRP A 106 3.44 5.44 18.80
N CYS A 107 4.20 4.45 19.25
CA CYS A 107 4.24 3.11 18.71
C CYS A 107 3.60 2.11 19.66
N SER A 108 2.86 1.18 19.12
CA SER A 108 2.28 0.04 19.82
C SER A 108 2.38 -1.21 18.93
N LYS A 109 2.08 -2.36 19.49
CA LYS A 109 2.04 -3.61 18.73
C LYS A 109 1.00 -3.65 17.60
N GLN A 110 0.17 -2.62 17.47
CA GLN A 110 -0.91 -2.51 16.48
C GLN A 110 -0.87 -1.20 15.69
N SER A 111 0.17 -0.36 15.88
CA SER A 111 0.31 0.89 15.14
C SER A 111 0.31 0.65 13.63
N GLY A 112 -0.34 1.56 12.89
CA GLY A 112 -0.45 1.48 11.44
C GLY A 112 -1.33 0.36 10.91
N GLY A 113 -2.15 -0.27 11.77
CA GLY A 113 -2.99 -1.40 11.41
C GLY A 113 -2.23 -2.72 11.20
N VAL A 114 -0.94 -2.75 11.59
CA VAL A 114 -0.08 -3.94 11.48
C VAL A 114 0.08 -4.59 12.85
N SER A 115 -0.51 -5.76 13.04
CA SER A 115 -0.35 -6.54 14.27
C SER A 115 1.00 -7.24 14.30
N ARG A 116 1.76 -7.06 15.40
CA ARG A 116 3.11 -7.59 15.59
C ARG A 116 3.44 -7.80 17.05
N ASP A 117 4.52 -8.51 17.35
CA ASP A 117 4.98 -8.83 18.71
C ASP A 117 5.85 -7.73 19.36
N TRP A 118 6.18 -6.67 18.63
CA TRP A 118 7.00 -5.54 19.08
C TRP A 118 6.28 -4.19 18.91
N ALA A 119 6.54 -3.21 19.78
CA ALA A 119 6.01 -1.86 19.68
C ALA A 119 6.93 -0.97 18.85
N GLY A 120 8.21 -0.94 19.15
CA GLY A 120 9.21 -0.10 18.50
C GLY A 120 9.22 1.33 19.03
N VAL A 121 10.01 2.16 18.35
CA VAL A 121 10.18 3.60 18.68
C VAL A 121 9.88 4.46 17.46
N PRO A 122 9.32 5.68 17.65
CA PRO A 122 9.03 6.59 16.54
C PRO A 122 10.31 7.11 15.87
N ARG A 123 10.31 7.11 14.52
CA ARG A 123 11.36 7.69 13.67
C ARG A 123 10.76 8.41 12.48
N LYS A 124 11.47 9.41 11.98
CA LYS A 124 11.15 10.08 10.72
C LYS A 124 11.71 9.26 9.57
N LEU A 125 10.85 8.87 8.63
CA LEU A 125 11.23 8.24 7.37
C LEU A 125 10.92 9.22 6.23
N TYR A 126 11.95 9.61 5.47
CA TYR A 126 11.79 10.42 4.26
C TYR A 126 11.64 9.53 3.04
N ARG A 127 10.60 9.77 2.24
CA ARG A 127 10.45 9.10 0.94
C ARG A 127 11.47 9.69 -0.05
N PRO A 128 12.06 8.88 -0.94
CA PRO A 128 12.92 9.40 -1.99
C PRO A 128 12.24 10.52 -2.78
N GLY A 129 12.89 11.69 -2.87
CA GLY A 129 12.35 12.86 -3.56
C GLY A 129 11.31 13.70 -2.79
N SER A 130 10.91 13.29 -1.57
CA SER A 130 10.00 14.07 -0.71
C SER A 130 10.77 14.84 0.36
N LYS A 131 10.31 16.06 0.63
CA LYS A 131 10.77 16.85 1.79
C LYS A 131 9.95 16.54 3.06
N GLU A 132 8.85 15.83 2.91
CA GLU A 132 7.98 15.46 4.02
C GLU A 132 8.41 14.13 4.61
N SER A 133 8.50 14.08 5.93
CA SER A 133 8.75 12.85 6.67
C SER A 133 7.46 12.21 7.13
N GLN A 134 7.45 10.89 7.14
CA GLN A 134 6.40 10.10 7.74
C GLN A 134 6.89 9.51 9.06
N CYS A 135 6.06 9.54 10.12
CA CYS A 135 6.37 8.83 11.35
C CYS A 135 6.16 7.33 11.16
N VAL A 136 7.20 6.57 11.46
CA VAL A 136 7.18 5.10 11.42
C VAL A 136 7.68 4.51 12.74
N CYS A 137 7.16 3.34 13.08
CA CYS A 137 7.62 2.57 14.22
C CYS A 137 8.79 1.69 13.78
N VAL A 138 9.91 1.80 14.50
CA VAL A 138 11.15 1.10 14.19
C VAL A 138 11.48 0.12 15.30
N ARG A 139 11.74 -1.12 14.92
CA ARG A 139 12.11 -2.16 15.87
C ARG A 139 13.41 -1.79 16.59
N SER A 140 13.38 -1.75 17.91
CA SER A 140 14.51 -1.33 18.76
C SER A 140 15.26 -2.50 19.39
N THR A 141 14.74 -3.73 19.27
CA THR A 141 15.32 -4.95 19.85
C THR A 141 15.22 -6.09 18.86
N GLY A 142 16.08 -7.09 19.00
CA GLY A 142 16.12 -8.24 18.12
C GLY A 142 16.84 -7.96 16.79
N PRO A 143 16.85 -8.93 15.85
CA PRO A 143 17.53 -8.78 14.57
C PRO A 143 16.83 -7.72 13.70
N PRO A 144 17.57 -7.08 12.75
CA PRO A 144 16.96 -6.24 11.72
C PRO A 144 15.93 -7.02 10.89
N TRP A 145 15.02 -6.30 10.25
CA TRP A 145 14.00 -6.89 9.39
C TRP A 145 14.60 -7.84 8.35
N GLY A 146 13.98 -9.01 8.22
CA GLY A 146 14.39 -10.02 7.23
C GLY A 146 15.68 -10.77 7.54
N GLN A 147 16.29 -10.52 8.70
CA GLN A 147 17.50 -11.25 9.12
C GLN A 147 17.17 -12.29 10.20
N PRO A 148 17.78 -13.48 10.13
CA PRO A 148 17.63 -14.48 11.19
C PRO A 148 18.34 -14.02 12.47
N PRO A 149 17.90 -14.49 13.66
CA PRO A 149 18.62 -14.27 14.91
C PRO A 149 20.04 -14.82 14.80
N SER A 150 21.05 -13.99 15.02
CA SER A 150 22.43 -14.44 15.09
C SER A 150 23.04 -14.02 16.43
N SER A 151 23.87 -14.89 17.00
CA SER A 151 24.57 -14.64 18.26
C SER A 151 25.63 -13.52 18.17
N GLN A 152 25.95 -13.04 16.97
CA GLN A 152 27.00 -12.04 16.72
C GLN A 152 26.47 -10.62 16.64
N HIS A 153 25.14 -10.39 16.59
CA HIS A 153 24.56 -9.06 16.51
C HIS A 153 24.18 -8.56 17.91
N ARG A 154 24.73 -7.43 18.31
CA ARG A 154 24.08 -6.57 19.30
C ARG A 154 22.75 -6.16 18.68
N ALA A 155 21.71 -6.85 19.10
CA ALA A 155 20.40 -6.76 18.48
C ALA A 155 19.74 -5.40 18.81
N ARG A 156 20.04 -4.38 18.01
CA ARG A 156 19.42 -3.05 18.07
C ARG A 156 18.27 -2.88 17.07
N GLY A 157 17.80 -3.98 16.50
CA GLY A 157 16.77 -3.95 15.46
C GLY A 157 17.22 -3.13 14.24
N ASP A 158 16.35 -2.24 13.76
CA ASP A 158 16.59 -1.37 12.62
C ASP A 158 17.05 0.04 13.00
N LEU A 159 17.43 0.30 14.26
CA LEU A 159 17.82 1.64 14.74
C LEU A 159 19.05 2.23 14.05
N ASP A 160 19.91 1.39 13.50
CA ASP A 160 21.14 1.82 12.81
C ASP A 160 20.90 2.10 11.31
N ASN A 161 19.64 2.10 10.86
CA ASN A 161 19.29 2.41 9.47
C ASN A 161 19.50 3.91 9.18
N PRO A 162 20.38 4.28 8.23
CA PRO A 162 20.75 5.68 7.97
C PRO A 162 19.61 6.53 7.37
N HIS A 163 18.54 5.90 6.87
CA HIS A 163 17.37 6.60 6.31
C HIS A 163 16.34 7.02 7.37
N LEU A 164 16.55 6.59 8.63
CA LEU A 164 15.67 6.90 9.74
C LEU A 164 16.29 7.99 10.62
N GLN A 165 15.52 9.05 10.87
CA GLN A 165 15.96 10.15 11.70
C GLN A 165 15.18 10.17 13.02
N GLU A 166 15.85 10.58 14.09
CA GLU A 166 15.25 10.78 15.39
C GLU A 166 14.39 12.04 15.42
N TYR A 167 13.42 12.07 16.31
CA TYR A 167 12.70 13.29 16.64
C TYR A 167 13.51 14.10 17.67
N GLU A 168 13.84 15.33 17.32
CA GLU A 168 14.51 16.25 18.26
C GLU A 168 13.63 16.48 19.49
N GLY A 169 14.24 16.46 20.65
CA GLY A 169 13.56 16.67 21.93
C GLY A 169 12.90 15.42 22.53
N CYS A 170 12.95 14.28 21.83
CA CYS A 170 12.43 13.02 22.34
C CYS A 170 13.56 12.05 22.71
N HIS A 171 13.34 11.25 23.74
CA HIS A 171 14.32 10.22 24.10
C HIS A 171 14.39 9.14 23.00
N PRO A 172 15.59 8.78 22.52
CA PRO A 172 15.76 7.89 21.37
C PRO A 172 15.12 6.51 21.49
N LEU A 173 14.91 6.02 22.71
CA LEU A 173 14.33 4.71 22.98
C LEU A 173 12.91 4.78 23.56
N ALA A 174 12.29 5.95 23.60
CA ALA A 174 10.91 6.10 24.07
C ALA A 174 9.91 5.64 22.99
N GLU A 175 8.90 4.89 23.39
CA GLU A 175 7.82 4.45 22.49
C GLU A 175 6.87 5.58 22.11
N GLN A 176 7.02 6.76 22.70
CA GLN A 176 6.21 7.94 22.40
C GLN A 176 7.06 9.21 22.34
N CYS A 177 6.56 10.19 21.59
CA CYS A 177 7.17 11.49 21.41
C CYS A 177 6.07 12.57 21.35
N VAL A 178 6.27 13.68 22.06
CA VAL A 178 5.38 14.86 22.04
C VAL A 178 6.17 16.03 21.50
N LEU A 179 5.65 16.73 20.46
CA LEU A 179 6.28 17.86 19.78
C LEU A 179 5.43 19.13 19.92
#